data_bbf75b0ef69552a6b7ddc7d00ccf66e2
#
_entry.id   bbf75b0ef69552a6b7ddc7d00ccf66e2
#
_cell.length_a   1.000
_cell.length_b   1.000
_cell.length_c   1.000
_cell.angle_alpha   90.00
_cell.angle_beta   90.00
_cell.angle_gamma   90.00
#
_symmetry.space_group_name_H-M   'P 1'
#
loop_
_entity.id
_entity.type
_entity.pdbx_description
1 polymer ?
#
loop_
_entity_poly.entity_id
_entity_poly.type
_entity_poly.pdbx_seq_one_letter_code
_entity_poly.pdbx_strand_id
1 'polypeptide(L)'
;MKHARRFSFGLIVLLPFVAGLSGCVTPLGRGYRFDQREIEILPVLSDPPHLHVLVSDRITNIGNQPLDSLVAEMPAGPTFGMQNLRVTVEGEDAEPHLIPAPAVRLYRIPFDPAWTMSEASQQHSVVFEYDLAPQPGGRGTISVSADDYHLGDPTAFPVWQTPAGVFSKGGRAPLQMTLHVEALPGQLLAALGEEIVPGKNSSTGERVFKIATDDPTPYVVAGRYVEQVVSASGHTVAFWTFAPLDAATAQTAAHRLGASFETFDHFFGSAPPGTNTIRIVETKAALPAEFGVAGEPGGSSFPGGVILDARTIAGGLASESGMQLEEYELARTWFGWMVRPRPEAQILMGRGVGLFGVALAAEARGGAKERQQVVMEFLSRYEEARTKAADRPLIEPATGYTREQRVSSGYKAALFFVALEDAAGNERLRRAMRHLVRATSGSDVGDDELRSAVEEETGRDFGEFFRTWLNHPGIPAEFLKRYSEDGSAVPTASR
;
A
#
# COMPACT_ATOMS: atom_id res chain seq x y z
N MET A 1 50.49 67.53 -26.87
CA MET A 1 49.60 66.54 -27.48
C MET A 1 48.62 66.08 -26.41
N LYS A 2 47.33 66.30 -26.67
CA LYS A 2 46.26 66.37 -25.67
C LYS A 2 45.67 64.95 -25.34
N HIS A 3 45.66 64.58 -24.05
CA HIS A 3 44.91 63.41 -23.56
C HIS A 3 43.57 63.90 -23.08
N ALA A 4 42.51 63.42 -23.73
CA ALA A 4 41.11 63.56 -23.30
C ALA A 4 40.72 62.38 -22.40
N ARG A 5 40.42 62.66 -21.12
CA ARG A 5 39.80 61.73 -20.18
C ARG A 5 38.29 61.80 -20.38
N ARG A 6 37.68 60.63 -20.74
CA ARG A 6 36.22 60.43 -20.71
C ARG A 6 35.81 59.95 -19.31
N PHE A 7 34.99 60.75 -18.65
CA PHE A 7 34.26 60.35 -17.44
C PHE A 7 33.01 59.62 -17.86
N SER A 8 32.88 58.33 -17.42
CA SER A 8 31.65 57.60 -17.55
C SER A 8 30.81 57.79 -16.27
N PHE A 9 29.63 58.40 -16.42
CA PHE A 9 28.63 58.49 -15.38
C PHE A 9 27.94 57.14 -15.27
N GLY A 10 28.13 56.44 -14.12
CA GLY A 10 27.37 55.25 -13.75
C GLY A 10 25.98 55.65 -13.26
N LEU A 11 24.97 55.25 -14.00
CA LEU A 11 23.56 55.36 -13.61
C LEU A 11 23.27 54.31 -12.53
N ILE A 12 23.17 54.72 -11.26
CA ILE A 12 22.70 53.87 -10.17
C ILE A 12 21.17 53.79 -10.29
N VAL A 13 20.65 52.66 -10.82
CA VAL A 13 19.24 52.36 -10.78
C VAL A 13 18.92 51.79 -9.39
N LEU A 14 18.33 52.61 -8.55
CA LEU A 14 17.69 52.19 -7.30
C LEU A 14 16.41 51.39 -7.65
N LEU A 15 16.50 50.04 -7.61
CA LEU A 15 15.35 49.17 -7.59
C LEU A 15 14.67 49.31 -6.23
N PRO A 16 13.38 49.67 -6.17
CA PRO A 16 12.64 49.62 -4.93
C PRO A 16 12.49 48.16 -4.52
N PHE A 17 13.04 47.81 -3.36
CA PHE A 17 12.77 46.55 -2.67
C PHE A 17 11.32 46.58 -2.24
N VAL A 18 10.43 46.05 -3.06
CA VAL A 18 9.06 45.71 -2.64
C VAL A 18 9.21 44.50 -1.72
N ALA A 19 9.32 44.77 -0.42
CA ALA A 19 9.08 43.76 0.60
C ALA A 19 7.64 43.28 0.42
N GLY A 20 7.49 42.17 -0.32
CA GLY A 20 6.23 41.48 -0.43
C GLY A 20 5.81 41.01 0.97
N LEU A 21 4.89 41.73 1.57
CA LEU A 21 4.07 41.20 2.65
C LEU A 21 3.38 39.96 2.09
N SER A 22 4.00 38.81 2.28
CA SER A 22 3.29 37.51 2.15
C SER A 22 2.28 37.45 3.28
N GLY A 23 1.22 38.25 3.13
CA GLY A 23 0.02 38.07 3.93
C GLY A 23 -0.43 36.65 3.66
N CYS A 24 -0.49 35.81 4.71
CA CYS A 24 -1.16 34.53 4.64
C CYS A 24 -2.60 34.78 4.18
N VAL A 25 -2.85 34.63 2.88
CA VAL A 25 -4.21 34.69 2.35
C VAL A 25 -4.89 33.44 2.88
N THR A 26 -5.78 33.63 3.86
CA THR A 26 -6.63 32.55 4.34
C THR A 26 -7.48 32.06 3.18
N PRO A 27 -7.44 30.78 2.84
CA PRO A 27 -8.28 30.25 1.78
C PRO A 27 -9.74 30.56 2.03
N LEU A 28 -10.45 31.01 1.00
CA LEU A 28 -11.90 31.26 1.08
C LEU A 28 -12.62 29.92 1.06
N GLY A 29 -13.54 29.72 2.02
CA GLY A 29 -14.41 28.55 2.07
C GLY A 29 -14.22 27.71 3.35
N ARG A 30 -14.84 26.52 3.34
CA ARG A 30 -14.67 25.51 4.40
C ARG A 30 -13.39 24.75 4.18
N GLY A 31 -12.62 24.52 5.24
CA GLY A 31 -11.36 23.78 5.10
C GLY A 31 -10.85 23.23 6.43
N TYR A 32 -10.12 22.13 6.37
CA TYR A 32 -9.53 21.53 7.56
C TYR A 32 -8.08 21.07 7.31
N ARG A 33 -7.37 20.93 8.40
CA ARG A 33 -6.08 20.26 8.45
C ARG A 33 -6.17 19.10 9.45
N PHE A 34 -5.74 17.94 9.03
CA PHE A 34 -5.65 16.76 9.88
C PHE A 34 -4.29 16.77 10.57
N ASP A 35 -4.26 17.09 11.86
CA ASP A 35 -3.01 17.35 12.58
C ASP A 35 -2.42 16.09 13.18
N GLN A 36 -3.22 15.28 13.86
CA GLN A 36 -2.72 14.14 14.63
C GLN A 36 -3.73 13.00 14.64
N ARG A 37 -3.21 11.77 14.64
CA ARG A 37 -3.98 10.55 14.90
C ARG A 37 -3.26 9.72 15.96
N GLU A 38 -4.01 9.28 16.96
CA GLU A 38 -3.61 8.23 17.89
C GLU A 38 -4.53 7.03 17.67
N ILE A 39 -3.94 5.85 17.49
CA ILE A 39 -4.66 4.60 17.32
C ILE A 39 -4.27 3.69 18.45
N GLU A 40 -5.27 3.14 19.15
CA GLU A 40 -5.09 2.13 20.17
C GLU A 40 -5.76 0.84 19.73
N ILE A 41 -5.03 -0.29 19.80
CA ILE A 41 -5.50 -1.61 19.40
C ILE A 41 -5.35 -2.56 20.58
N LEU A 42 -6.48 -3.05 21.06
CA LEU A 42 -6.59 -3.96 22.20
C LEU A 42 -7.17 -5.30 21.73
N PRO A 43 -6.39 -6.39 21.74
CA PRO A 43 -6.93 -7.70 21.41
C PRO A 43 -7.80 -8.23 22.55
N VAL A 44 -9.07 -8.52 22.26
CA VAL A 44 -10.02 -9.14 23.18
C VAL A 44 -10.18 -10.61 22.77
N LEU A 45 -9.61 -11.50 23.57
CA LEU A 45 -9.55 -12.94 23.24
C LEU A 45 -10.77 -13.74 23.76
N SER A 46 -11.85 -13.05 24.17
CA SER A 46 -13.13 -13.70 24.49
C SER A 46 -13.72 -14.35 23.25
N ASP A 47 -14.65 -15.26 23.40
CA ASP A 47 -15.37 -15.91 22.32
C ASP A 47 -16.63 -15.10 21.94
N PRO A 48 -16.75 -14.56 20.72
CA PRO A 48 -15.76 -14.57 19.64
C PRO A 48 -14.61 -13.56 19.86
N PRO A 49 -13.37 -13.91 19.45
CA PRO A 49 -12.24 -12.99 19.56
C PRO A 49 -12.41 -11.80 18.61
N HIS A 50 -12.01 -10.60 19.07
CA HIS A 50 -12.09 -9.37 18.28
C HIS A 50 -10.97 -8.40 18.66
N LEU A 51 -10.78 -7.37 17.87
CA LEU A 51 -9.94 -6.22 18.21
C LEU A 51 -10.83 -5.07 18.62
N HIS A 52 -10.61 -4.54 19.81
CA HIS A 52 -11.17 -3.26 20.21
C HIS A 52 -10.24 -2.16 19.73
N VAL A 53 -10.79 -1.21 18.97
CA VAL A 53 -10.03 -0.15 18.29
C VAL A 53 -10.54 1.20 18.74
N LEU A 54 -9.63 2.04 19.18
CA LEU A 54 -9.89 3.44 19.50
C LEU A 54 -9.02 4.32 18.62
N VAL A 55 -9.63 5.24 17.88
CA VAL A 55 -8.93 6.20 17.01
C VAL A 55 -9.27 7.60 17.46
N SER A 56 -8.27 8.33 17.93
CA SER A 56 -8.39 9.72 18.35
C SER A 56 -7.75 10.64 17.32
N ASP A 57 -8.57 11.46 16.67
CA ASP A 57 -8.15 12.39 15.62
C ASP A 57 -8.20 13.83 16.12
N ARG A 58 -7.14 14.59 15.83
CA ARG A 58 -7.10 16.04 16.05
C ARG A 58 -7.13 16.78 14.74
N ILE A 59 -8.08 17.70 14.62
CA ILE A 59 -8.39 18.41 13.37
C ILE A 59 -8.48 19.91 13.67
N THR A 60 -7.87 20.73 12.80
CA THR A 60 -7.99 22.20 12.87
C THR A 60 -8.84 22.71 11.72
N ASN A 61 -9.83 23.57 11.99
CA ASN A 61 -10.49 24.33 10.92
C ASN A 61 -9.52 25.41 10.42
N ILE A 62 -9.17 25.35 9.13
CA ILE A 62 -8.29 26.32 8.46
C ILE A 62 -9.00 27.16 7.41
N GLY A 63 -10.32 26.94 7.24
CA GLY A 63 -11.17 27.73 6.35
C GLY A 63 -11.70 29.01 7.04
N ASN A 64 -12.19 29.94 6.26
CA ASN A 64 -12.82 31.16 6.77
C ASN A 64 -14.35 31.01 7.01
N GLN A 65 -14.87 29.83 6.81
CA GLN A 65 -16.25 29.46 7.11
C GLN A 65 -16.31 28.40 8.21
N PRO A 66 -17.38 28.38 9.01
CA PRO A 66 -17.55 27.34 10.02
C PRO A 66 -17.59 25.95 9.38
N LEU A 67 -16.96 24.99 10.04
CA LEU A 67 -17.01 23.57 9.70
C LEU A 67 -18.05 22.91 10.60
N ASP A 68 -19.18 22.53 10.02
CA ASP A 68 -20.34 21.96 10.73
C ASP A 68 -20.32 20.42 10.76
N SER A 69 -19.56 19.80 9.89
CA SER A 69 -19.44 18.35 9.82
C SER A 69 -18.26 17.95 8.94
N LEU A 70 -17.78 16.72 9.12
CA LEU A 70 -16.91 16.02 8.19
C LEU A 70 -17.49 14.64 7.86
N VAL A 71 -16.96 14.01 6.82
CA VAL A 71 -17.35 12.66 6.40
C VAL A 71 -16.19 11.71 6.62
N ALA A 72 -16.44 10.63 7.37
CA ALA A 72 -15.50 9.53 7.57
C ALA A 72 -15.98 8.28 6.84
N GLU A 73 -15.09 7.64 6.09
CA GLU A 73 -15.25 6.28 5.61
C GLU A 73 -14.80 5.33 6.72
N MET A 74 -15.66 4.37 7.06
CA MET A 74 -15.45 3.41 8.13
C MET A 74 -15.30 1.98 7.57
N PRO A 75 -14.65 1.07 8.31
CA PRO A 75 -14.56 -0.33 7.94
C PRO A 75 -15.91 -0.91 7.56
N ALA A 76 -16.00 -1.55 6.39
CA ALA A 76 -17.27 -2.04 5.85
C ALA A 76 -17.23 -3.53 5.50
N GLY A 77 -18.41 -4.14 5.57
CA GLY A 77 -18.63 -5.53 5.17
C GLY A 77 -18.14 -6.59 6.18
N PRO A 78 -18.36 -7.87 5.84
CA PRO A 78 -18.05 -8.99 6.73
C PRO A 78 -16.55 -9.19 6.94
N THR A 79 -15.71 -8.68 6.05
CA THR A 79 -14.24 -8.73 6.18
C THR A 79 -13.76 -8.10 7.48
N PHE A 80 -14.35 -6.97 7.87
CA PHE A 80 -13.99 -6.27 9.09
C PHE A 80 -14.89 -6.65 10.27
N GLY A 81 -16.15 -6.98 10.00
CA GLY A 81 -17.14 -7.27 11.03
C GLY A 81 -17.27 -6.14 12.06
N MET A 82 -17.18 -4.88 11.61
CA MET A 82 -17.24 -3.73 12.51
C MET A 82 -18.56 -3.67 13.28
N GLN A 83 -18.47 -3.55 14.60
CA GLN A 83 -19.56 -3.50 15.56
C GLN A 83 -19.33 -2.40 16.58
N ASN A 84 -20.36 -2.06 17.37
CA ASN A 84 -20.29 -1.20 18.53
C ASN A 84 -19.68 0.20 18.27
N LEU A 85 -19.92 0.76 17.05
CA LEU A 85 -19.39 2.09 16.72
C LEU A 85 -19.97 3.15 17.65
N ARG A 86 -19.07 3.85 18.34
CA ARG A 86 -19.33 5.06 19.11
C ARG A 86 -18.43 6.18 18.57
N VAL A 87 -18.96 7.38 18.48
CA VAL A 87 -18.20 8.57 18.08
C VAL A 87 -18.39 9.64 19.13
N THR A 88 -17.30 10.25 19.55
CA THR A 88 -17.36 11.46 20.42
C THR A 88 -16.67 12.63 19.72
N VAL A 89 -17.20 13.82 19.90
CA VAL A 89 -16.61 15.09 19.45
C VAL A 89 -16.43 15.98 20.67
N GLU A 90 -15.22 16.44 20.90
CA GLU A 90 -14.84 17.21 22.12
C GLU A 90 -15.21 16.50 23.44
N GLY A 91 -15.24 15.16 23.43
CA GLY A 91 -15.61 14.35 24.58
C GLY A 91 -17.10 14.11 24.78
N GLU A 92 -17.96 14.74 23.97
CA GLU A 92 -19.40 14.53 24.00
C GLU A 92 -19.83 13.51 22.94
N ASP A 93 -20.84 12.68 23.23
CA ASP A 93 -21.36 11.71 22.27
C ASP A 93 -21.95 12.42 21.04
N ALA A 94 -21.48 12.01 19.86
CA ALA A 94 -21.99 12.49 18.59
C ALA A 94 -22.76 11.37 17.89
N GLU A 95 -23.91 11.70 17.26
CA GLU A 95 -24.66 10.73 16.46
C GLU A 95 -24.18 10.76 15.01
N PRO A 96 -23.43 9.73 14.55
CA PRO A 96 -22.94 9.68 13.18
C PRO A 96 -24.08 9.34 12.22
N HIS A 97 -24.26 10.15 11.17
CA HIS A 97 -25.31 9.93 10.16
C HIS A 97 -24.78 9.10 8.99
N LEU A 98 -25.31 7.89 8.80
CA LEU A 98 -24.95 7.03 7.66
C LEU A 98 -25.36 7.67 6.33
N ILE A 99 -24.40 7.80 5.43
CA ILE A 99 -24.62 8.26 4.06
C ILE A 99 -24.73 7.01 3.17
N PRO A 100 -25.83 6.81 2.45
CA PRO A 100 -25.94 5.67 1.52
C PRO A 100 -24.87 5.71 0.44
N ALA A 101 -24.05 4.64 0.37
CA ALA A 101 -23.02 4.44 -0.65
C ALA A 101 -22.91 2.95 -0.97
N PRO A 102 -22.78 2.54 -2.26
CA PRO A 102 -22.95 1.14 -2.67
C PRO A 102 -21.81 0.21 -2.22
N ALA A 103 -20.60 0.74 -2.00
CA ALA A 103 -19.41 -0.09 -1.76
C ALA A 103 -18.63 0.26 -0.49
N VAL A 104 -18.96 1.38 0.13
CA VAL A 104 -18.25 1.91 1.31
C VAL A 104 -19.26 2.31 2.39
N ARG A 105 -18.81 2.38 3.63
CA ARG A 105 -19.63 2.83 4.75
C ARG A 105 -19.19 4.23 5.14
N LEU A 106 -19.96 5.23 4.71
CA LEU A 106 -19.69 6.64 4.97
C LEU A 106 -20.56 7.16 6.11
N TYR A 107 -19.95 7.87 7.03
CA TYR A 107 -20.67 8.56 8.09
C TYR A 107 -20.37 10.06 8.07
N ARG A 108 -21.41 10.88 8.14
CA ARG A 108 -21.27 12.30 8.45
C ARG A 108 -21.21 12.46 9.95
N ILE A 109 -20.14 13.06 10.44
CA ILE A 109 -19.92 13.37 11.85
C ILE A 109 -20.27 14.83 12.06
N PRO A 110 -21.35 15.15 12.77
CA PRO A 110 -21.77 16.53 13.04
C PRO A 110 -20.88 17.17 14.11
N PHE A 111 -20.70 18.48 14.01
CA PHE A 111 -20.01 19.31 15.01
C PHE A 111 -21.00 20.34 15.57
N ASP A 112 -21.34 20.23 16.85
CA ASP A 112 -22.25 21.13 17.55
C ASP A 112 -21.59 21.62 18.85
N PRO A 113 -21.21 22.91 18.95
CA PRO A 113 -21.33 23.93 17.90
C PRO A 113 -20.38 23.71 16.73
N ALA A 114 -20.72 24.28 15.55
CA ALA A 114 -19.85 24.25 14.38
C ALA A 114 -18.48 24.91 14.71
N TRP A 115 -17.40 24.32 14.23
CA TRP A 115 -16.04 24.80 14.50
C TRP A 115 -15.74 26.06 13.71
N THR A 116 -15.42 27.15 14.40
CA THR A 116 -15.13 28.45 13.79
C THR A 116 -13.64 28.69 13.65
N MET A 117 -13.26 29.58 12.72
CA MET A 117 -11.85 29.97 12.52
C MET A 117 -11.33 30.96 13.58
N SER A 118 -12.18 31.53 14.41
CA SER A 118 -11.75 32.54 15.43
C SER A 118 -10.69 32.02 16.39
N GLU A 119 -10.46 30.72 16.37
CA GLU A 119 -9.47 29.98 17.16
C GLU A 119 -8.54 29.18 16.23
N ALA A 120 -7.94 29.82 15.26
CA ALA A 120 -7.11 29.21 14.18
C ALA A 120 -5.93 28.34 14.67
N SER A 121 -5.69 28.25 15.98
CA SER A 121 -4.78 27.33 16.64
C SER A 121 -5.49 26.24 17.43
N GLN A 122 -6.83 26.26 17.55
CA GLN A 122 -7.55 25.28 18.31
C GLN A 122 -7.69 23.99 17.50
N GLN A 123 -7.14 22.92 18.06
CA GLN A 123 -7.34 21.57 17.57
C GLN A 123 -8.60 21.01 18.20
N HIS A 124 -9.44 20.45 17.37
CA HIS A 124 -10.66 19.75 17.75
C HIS A 124 -10.43 18.25 17.80
N SER A 125 -11.08 17.58 18.76
CA SER A 125 -10.93 16.14 18.97
C SER A 125 -12.15 15.39 18.47
N VAL A 126 -11.90 14.34 17.65
CA VAL A 126 -12.92 13.34 17.28
C VAL A 126 -12.38 11.97 17.64
N VAL A 127 -13.16 11.20 18.39
CA VAL A 127 -12.77 9.84 18.80
C VAL A 127 -13.77 8.85 18.21
N PHE A 128 -13.25 7.81 17.57
CA PHE A 128 -13.98 6.64 17.11
C PHE A 128 -13.60 5.46 17.98
N GLU A 129 -14.58 4.78 18.51
CA GLU A 129 -14.43 3.55 19.29
C GLU A 129 -15.29 2.47 18.62
N TYR A 130 -14.72 1.30 18.30
CA TYR A 130 -15.44 0.22 17.65
C TYR A 130 -14.70 -1.11 17.81
N ASP A 131 -15.42 -2.20 17.56
CA ASP A 131 -14.86 -3.54 17.54
C ASP A 131 -14.72 -4.05 16.10
N LEU A 132 -13.63 -4.75 15.83
CA LEU A 132 -13.39 -5.49 14.59
C LEU A 132 -13.44 -6.99 14.88
N ALA A 133 -14.50 -7.64 14.42
CA ALA A 133 -14.75 -9.08 14.56
C ALA A 133 -14.85 -9.72 13.17
N PRO A 134 -13.72 -9.91 12.45
CA PRO A 134 -13.71 -10.43 11.08
C PRO A 134 -14.31 -11.83 11.05
N GLN A 135 -15.18 -12.07 10.06
CA GLN A 135 -15.75 -13.39 9.87
C GLN A 135 -14.71 -14.34 9.27
N PRO A 136 -14.73 -15.64 9.65
CA PRO A 136 -13.88 -16.65 9.04
C PRO A 136 -14.05 -16.67 7.52
N GLY A 137 -12.95 -16.71 6.77
CA GLY A 137 -12.97 -16.67 5.30
C GLY A 137 -13.10 -15.27 4.68
N GLY A 138 -12.97 -14.20 5.46
CA GLY A 138 -12.81 -12.82 4.98
C GLY A 138 -11.56 -12.67 4.09
N ARG A 139 -11.34 -11.47 3.55
CA ARG A 139 -10.27 -11.19 2.55
C ARG A 139 -8.82 -11.23 3.09
N GLY A 140 -8.57 -11.75 4.27
CA GLY A 140 -7.21 -12.00 4.77
C GLY A 140 -6.36 -10.78 5.15
N THR A 141 -6.88 -9.56 5.00
CA THR A 141 -6.17 -8.33 5.41
C THR A 141 -6.33 -8.03 6.90
N ILE A 142 -7.26 -8.71 7.54
CA ILE A 142 -7.49 -8.68 8.98
C ILE A 142 -7.87 -10.08 9.47
N SER A 143 -7.27 -10.52 10.55
CA SER A 143 -7.69 -11.71 11.28
C SER A 143 -7.46 -11.54 12.78
N VAL A 144 -8.27 -12.26 13.55
CA VAL A 144 -8.14 -12.34 15.00
C VAL A 144 -8.44 -13.76 15.44
N SER A 145 -7.53 -14.34 16.19
CA SER A 145 -7.68 -15.64 16.81
C SER A 145 -7.18 -15.60 18.27
N ALA A 146 -7.30 -16.70 18.98
CA ALA A 146 -6.74 -16.79 20.34
C ALA A 146 -5.20 -16.75 20.37
N ASP A 147 -4.53 -17.02 19.26
CA ASP A 147 -3.07 -17.15 19.19
C ASP A 147 -2.39 -16.03 18.41
N ASP A 148 -3.08 -15.47 17.41
CA ASP A 148 -2.55 -14.44 16.52
C ASP A 148 -3.63 -13.44 16.09
N TYR A 149 -3.19 -12.25 15.75
CA TYR A 149 -3.99 -11.28 15.02
C TYR A 149 -3.12 -10.50 14.04
N HIS A 150 -3.74 -10.07 12.96
CA HIS A 150 -3.13 -9.11 12.06
C HIS A 150 -4.16 -8.11 11.55
N LEU A 151 -3.71 -6.90 11.34
CA LEU A 151 -4.47 -5.77 10.83
C LEU A 151 -3.57 -5.05 9.82
N GLY A 152 -3.88 -5.21 8.54
CA GLY A 152 -3.05 -4.71 7.46
C GLY A 152 -3.89 -4.13 6.31
N ASP A 153 -5.02 -3.49 6.63
CA ASP A 153 -5.88 -2.85 5.64
C ASP A 153 -6.04 -1.37 5.97
N PRO A 154 -5.72 -0.46 5.05
CA PRO A 154 -5.88 0.98 5.29
C PRO A 154 -7.32 1.39 5.62
N THR A 155 -8.29 0.61 5.15
CA THR A 155 -9.71 0.87 5.42
C THR A 155 -10.20 0.26 6.73
N ALA A 156 -9.31 -0.37 7.51
CA ALA A 156 -9.60 -0.81 8.88
C ALA A 156 -9.75 0.35 9.87
N PHE A 157 -9.31 1.54 9.49
CA PHE A 157 -9.37 2.76 10.28
C PHE A 157 -10.23 3.82 9.58
N PRO A 158 -10.78 4.79 10.33
CA PRO A 158 -11.53 5.90 9.74
C PRO A 158 -10.69 6.66 8.72
N VAL A 159 -11.21 6.87 7.51
CA VAL A 159 -10.57 7.68 6.47
C VAL A 159 -11.41 8.92 6.24
N TRP A 160 -10.86 10.10 6.57
CA TRP A 160 -11.54 11.36 6.33
C TRP A 160 -11.69 11.62 4.84
N GLN A 161 -12.92 11.82 4.39
CA GLN A 161 -13.24 12.22 3.03
C GLN A 161 -13.31 13.74 2.95
N THR A 162 -12.82 14.30 1.85
CA THR A 162 -12.93 15.75 1.58
C THR A 162 -14.19 16.00 0.77
N PRO A 163 -15.28 16.48 1.38
CA PRO A 163 -16.52 16.76 0.65
C PRO A 163 -16.33 17.85 -0.40
N ALA A 164 -17.21 17.88 -1.41
CA ALA A 164 -17.22 18.95 -2.40
C ALA A 164 -17.40 20.31 -1.71
N GLY A 165 -16.58 21.29 -2.09
CA GLY A 165 -16.58 22.63 -1.50
C GLY A 165 -15.85 22.76 -0.15
N VAL A 166 -15.21 21.68 0.32
CA VAL A 166 -14.29 21.69 1.46
C VAL A 166 -12.88 21.42 0.92
N PHE A 167 -11.88 22.17 1.37
CA PHE A 167 -10.49 21.87 1.06
C PHE A 167 -9.78 21.29 2.27
N SER A 168 -8.78 20.42 2.04
CA SER A 168 -7.91 19.92 3.10
C SER A 168 -6.45 20.31 2.83
N LYS A 169 -5.72 20.62 3.89
CA LYS A 169 -4.28 20.82 3.82
C LYS A 169 -3.60 19.54 4.35
N GLY A 170 -2.74 18.94 3.52
CA GLY A 170 -2.06 17.69 3.86
C GLY A 170 -2.82 16.43 3.43
N GLY A 171 -3.94 16.56 2.68
CA GLY A 171 -4.67 15.41 2.17
C GLY A 171 -5.45 14.64 3.25
N ARG A 172 -5.48 13.30 3.13
CA ARG A 172 -6.22 12.39 4.03
C ARG A 172 -5.38 11.87 5.19
N ALA A 173 -4.07 12.08 5.15
CA ALA A 173 -3.16 11.60 6.18
C ALA A 173 -2.94 12.65 7.26
N PRO A 174 -2.80 12.25 8.55
CA PRO A 174 -2.43 13.15 9.61
C PRO A 174 -0.97 13.61 9.48
N LEU A 175 -0.64 14.77 10.05
CA LEU A 175 0.74 15.24 10.13
C LEU A 175 1.58 14.42 11.12
N GLN A 176 0.94 13.81 12.11
CA GLN A 176 1.57 12.93 13.09
C GLN A 176 0.65 11.74 13.37
N MET A 177 1.23 10.55 13.49
CA MET A 177 0.50 9.35 13.85
C MET A 177 1.26 8.57 14.92
N THR A 178 0.52 8.12 15.93
CA THR A 178 1.03 7.23 16.98
C THR A 178 0.13 6.00 17.03
N LEU A 179 0.73 4.83 17.14
CA LEU A 179 0.05 3.56 17.24
C LEU A 179 0.41 2.91 18.58
N HIS A 180 -0.61 2.66 19.39
CA HIS A 180 -0.54 1.94 20.66
C HIS A 180 -1.09 0.54 20.44
N VAL A 181 -0.30 -0.46 20.77
CA VAL A 181 -0.70 -1.87 20.60
C VAL A 181 -0.44 -2.61 21.91
N GLU A 182 -1.46 -3.25 22.43
CA GLU A 182 -1.28 -4.16 23.54
C GLU A 182 -0.77 -5.52 23.03
N ALA A 183 0.46 -5.89 23.47
CA ALA A 183 1.01 -7.20 23.24
C ALA A 183 0.71 -8.10 24.44
N LEU A 184 0.06 -9.22 24.19
CA LEU A 184 -0.19 -10.21 25.24
C LEU A 184 1.10 -10.93 25.63
N PRO A 185 1.23 -11.40 26.88
CA PRO A 185 2.42 -12.09 27.33
C PRO A 185 2.84 -13.24 26.41
N GLY A 186 4.10 -13.22 25.98
CA GLY A 186 4.67 -14.24 25.09
C GLY A 186 4.35 -14.08 23.60
N GLN A 187 3.71 -12.98 23.20
CA GLN A 187 3.53 -12.64 21.79
C GLN A 187 4.74 -11.90 21.23
N LEU A 188 5.11 -12.23 20.00
CA LEU A 188 5.91 -11.37 19.12
C LEU A 188 4.99 -10.37 18.46
N LEU A 189 5.46 -9.14 18.26
CA LEU A 189 4.69 -8.06 17.65
C LEU A 189 5.55 -7.28 16.66
N ALA A 190 5.01 -7.05 15.47
CA ALA A 190 5.53 -6.12 14.49
C ALA A 190 4.44 -5.11 14.11
N ALA A 191 4.80 -3.85 14.03
CA ALA A 191 3.93 -2.78 13.59
C ALA A 191 4.72 -1.78 12.74
N LEU A 192 4.00 -0.93 12.01
CA LEU A 192 4.60 0.17 11.27
C LEU A 192 5.15 1.21 12.25
N GLY A 193 6.26 1.83 11.86
CA GLY A 193 6.84 2.97 12.56
C GLY A 193 8.05 2.63 13.42
N GLU A 194 8.58 3.67 14.05
CA GLU A 194 9.67 3.55 15.02
C GLU A 194 9.09 3.25 16.40
N GLU A 195 9.52 2.15 17.00
CA GLU A 195 9.09 1.80 18.36
C GLU A 195 9.67 2.80 19.36
N ILE A 196 8.79 3.48 20.06
CA ILE A 196 9.16 4.34 21.19
C ILE A 196 9.23 3.44 22.42
N VAL A 197 10.43 3.18 22.92
CA VAL A 197 10.62 2.37 24.13
C VAL A 197 9.80 2.99 25.26
N PRO A 198 8.83 2.28 25.83
CA PRO A 198 8.08 2.78 26.96
C PRO A 198 9.04 3.09 28.11
N GLY A 199 8.86 4.21 28.76
CA GLY A 199 9.61 4.49 30.00
C GLY A 199 9.47 3.31 30.95
N LYS A 200 10.48 3.04 31.77
CA LYS A 200 10.62 1.88 32.69
C LYS A 200 9.43 1.55 33.63
N ASN A 201 8.33 2.29 33.49
CA ASN A 201 7.12 2.16 34.32
C ASN A 201 5.89 1.59 33.60
N SER A 202 5.99 1.15 32.34
CA SER A 202 4.86 0.50 31.67
C SER A 202 4.72 -0.92 32.22
N SER A 203 3.79 -1.09 33.14
CA SER A 203 3.39 -2.40 33.71
C SER A 203 2.45 -3.17 32.78
N THR A 204 2.04 -2.55 31.67
CA THR A 204 1.17 -3.09 30.64
C THR A 204 2.05 -3.56 29.48
N GLY A 205 1.67 -4.62 28.79
CA GLY A 205 2.34 -5.08 27.58
C GLY A 205 2.21 -4.14 26.38
N GLU A 206 1.85 -2.87 26.61
CA GLU A 206 1.66 -1.84 25.60
C GLU A 206 2.99 -1.48 24.93
N ARG A 207 2.98 -1.48 23.60
CA ARG A 207 4.07 -1.02 22.74
C ARG A 207 3.58 0.16 21.91
N VAL A 208 4.41 1.18 21.81
CA VAL A 208 4.05 2.44 21.16
C VAL A 208 4.96 2.66 19.94
N PHE A 209 4.37 2.95 18.81
CA PHE A 209 5.06 3.19 17.55
C PHE A 209 4.73 4.59 17.04
N LYS A 210 5.77 5.36 16.70
CA LYS A 210 5.62 6.63 16.00
C LYS A 210 5.72 6.39 14.49
N ILE A 211 4.69 6.74 13.77
CA ILE A 211 4.61 6.56 12.33
C ILE A 211 4.95 7.88 11.64
N ALA A 212 5.84 7.83 10.64
CA ALA A 212 6.17 9.00 9.82
C ALA A 212 4.98 9.44 8.96
N THR A 213 4.92 10.72 8.63
CA THR A 213 3.81 11.32 7.84
C THR A 213 3.65 10.77 6.44
N ASP A 214 4.71 10.20 5.87
CA ASP A 214 4.74 9.67 4.51
C ASP A 214 4.20 8.23 4.41
N ASP A 215 3.84 7.64 5.56
CA ASP A 215 3.38 6.25 5.65
C ASP A 215 2.04 6.17 6.40
N PRO A 216 0.94 6.47 5.71
CA PRO A 216 -0.36 6.71 6.35
C PRO A 216 -1.11 5.44 6.76
N THR A 217 -0.62 4.25 6.38
CA THR A 217 -1.35 3.00 6.61
C THR A 217 -0.70 2.19 7.73
N PRO A 218 -1.23 2.24 8.96
CA PRO A 218 -0.72 1.40 10.03
C PRO A 218 -1.00 -0.08 9.75
N TYR A 219 -0.04 -0.93 10.08
CA TYR A 219 -0.26 -2.36 10.17
C TYR A 219 0.19 -2.88 11.53
N VAL A 220 -0.39 -3.98 11.96
CA VAL A 220 -0.01 -4.72 13.15
C VAL A 220 -0.08 -6.21 12.85
N VAL A 221 0.94 -6.93 13.27
CA VAL A 221 0.97 -8.39 13.28
C VAL A 221 1.47 -8.82 14.64
N ALA A 222 0.70 -9.64 15.35
CA ALA A 222 1.09 -10.17 16.65
C ALA A 222 0.63 -11.60 16.83
N GLY A 223 1.42 -12.41 17.55
CA GLY A 223 1.05 -13.78 17.85
C GLY A 223 2.07 -14.52 18.70
N ARG A 224 1.67 -15.70 19.19
CA ARG A 224 2.54 -16.60 19.95
C ARG A 224 3.38 -17.45 19.03
N TYR A 225 4.36 -16.83 18.39
CA TYR A 225 5.22 -17.46 17.40
C TYR A 225 6.51 -17.99 18.00
N VAL A 226 7.07 -18.99 17.31
CA VAL A 226 8.49 -19.33 17.40
C VAL A 226 9.20 -18.48 16.35
N GLU A 227 10.17 -17.68 16.79
CA GLU A 227 11.00 -16.91 15.88
C GLU A 227 12.23 -17.70 15.46
N GLN A 228 12.46 -17.77 14.15
CA GLN A 228 13.67 -18.32 13.57
C GLN A 228 14.28 -17.30 12.62
N VAL A 229 15.49 -16.85 12.93
CA VAL A 229 16.18 -15.78 12.18
C VAL A 229 17.31 -16.37 11.34
N VAL A 230 17.31 -16.03 10.06
CA VAL A 230 18.32 -16.44 9.08
C VAL A 230 18.90 -15.22 8.38
N SER A 231 20.22 -15.10 8.32
CA SER A 231 20.88 -14.07 7.52
C SER A 231 21.21 -14.64 6.13
N ALA A 232 20.72 -13.97 5.09
CA ALA A 232 20.90 -14.40 3.70
C ALA A 232 20.91 -13.21 2.75
N SER A 233 21.80 -13.22 1.76
CA SER A 233 21.86 -12.19 0.69
C SER A 233 21.89 -10.76 1.22
N GLY A 234 22.62 -10.49 2.30
CA GLY A 234 22.70 -9.15 2.91
C GLY A 234 21.49 -8.73 3.74
N HIS A 235 20.46 -9.56 3.83
CA HIS A 235 19.23 -9.30 4.58
C HIS A 235 19.09 -10.24 5.78
N THR A 236 18.34 -9.82 6.76
CA THR A 236 17.85 -10.69 7.83
C THR A 236 16.43 -11.14 7.47
N VAL A 237 16.18 -12.45 7.49
CA VAL A 237 14.85 -13.02 7.29
C VAL A 237 14.39 -13.65 8.60
N ALA A 238 13.27 -13.21 9.14
CA ALA A 238 12.68 -13.73 10.36
C ALA A 238 11.39 -14.51 10.01
N PHE A 239 11.37 -15.77 10.35
CA PHE A 239 10.19 -16.63 10.25
C PHE A 239 9.51 -16.65 11.61
N TRP A 240 8.26 -16.21 11.63
CA TRP A 240 7.38 -16.24 12.79
C TRP A 240 6.30 -17.29 12.53
N THR A 241 6.52 -18.48 13.03
CA THR A 241 5.65 -19.64 12.78
C THR A 241 5.18 -20.27 14.10
N PHE A 242 4.08 -20.99 14.08
CA PHE A 242 3.56 -21.65 15.29
C PHE A 242 4.40 -22.87 15.69
N ALA A 243 5.18 -23.44 14.75
CA ALA A 243 6.15 -24.48 14.99
C ALA A 243 7.46 -24.15 14.24
N PRO A 244 8.62 -24.56 14.75
CA PRO A 244 9.88 -24.32 14.06
C PRO A 244 9.88 -24.95 12.66
N LEU A 245 10.39 -24.20 11.67
CA LEU A 245 10.68 -24.74 10.35
C LEU A 245 11.93 -25.61 10.42
N ASP A 246 12.05 -26.61 9.54
CA ASP A 246 13.31 -27.29 9.38
C ASP A 246 14.39 -26.32 8.85
N ALA A 247 15.63 -26.50 9.30
CA ALA A 247 16.70 -25.56 9.04
C ALA A 247 17.04 -25.40 7.54
N ALA A 248 16.92 -26.45 6.75
CA ALA A 248 17.21 -26.41 5.31
C ALA A 248 16.12 -25.63 4.56
N THR A 249 14.87 -25.84 4.91
CA THR A 249 13.73 -25.08 4.36
C THR A 249 13.86 -23.59 4.70
N ALA A 250 14.11 -23.25 5.97
CA ALA A 250 14.30 -21.86 6.41
C ALA A 250 15.48 -21.19 5.68
N GLN A 251 16.61 -21.87 5.55
CA GLN A 251 17.80 -21.37 4.85
C GLN A 251 17.52 -21.13 3.36
N THR A 252 16.88 -22.08 2.69
CA THR A 252 16.54 -21.99 1.25
C THR A 252 15.56 -20.83 1.00
N ALA A 253 14.50 -20.75 1.79
CA ALA A 253 13.53 -19.66 1.67
C ALA A 253 14.18 -18.30 1.96
N ALA A 254 15.01 -18.19 2.99
CA ALA A 254 15.70 -16.95 3.34
C ALA A 254 16.61 -16.44 2.22
N HIS A 255 17.41 -17.32 1.61
CA HIS A 255 18.29 -16.93 0.50
C HIS A 255 17.50 -16.40 -0.69
N ARG A 256 16.41 -17.08 -1.04
CA ARG A 256 15.55 -16.66 -2.15
C ARG A 256 14.87 -15.32 -1.86
N LEU A 257 14.26 -15.17 -0.69
CA LEU A 257 13.55 -13.94 -0.32
C LEU A 257 14.50 -12.74 -0.23
N GLY A 258 15.71 -12.94 0.31
CA GLY A 258 16.74 -11.90 0.33
C GLY A 258 17.14 -11.47 -1.07
N ALA A 259 17.37 -12.42 -1.99
CA ALA A 259 17.71 -12.12 -3.38
C ALA A 259 16.56 -11.44 -4.14
N SER A 260 15.32 -11.88 -3.90
CA SER A 260 14.14 -11.24 -4.50
C SER A 260 13.96 -9.82 -3.98
N PHE A 261 14.12 -9.60 -2.68
CA PHE A 261 14.02 -8.26 -2.09
C PHE A 261 15.10 -7.31 -2.65
N GLU A 262 16.34 -7.77 -2.78
CA GLU A 262 17.44 -7.01 -3.43
C GLU A 262 17.06 -6.64 -4.88
N THR A 263 16.47 -7.58 -5.62
CA THR A 263 16.00 -7.36 -7.00
C THR A 263 14.93 -6.26 -7.03
N PHE A 264 13.97 -6.29 -6.10
CA PHE A 264 12.90 -5.30 -6.03
C PHE A 264 13.40 -3.92 -5.59
N ASP A 265 14.30 -3.88 -4.60
CA ASP A 265 14.97 -2.63 -4.17
C ASP A 265 15.77 -2.01 -5.32
N HIS A 266 16.47 -2.84 -6.09
CA HIS A 266 17.17 -2.40 -7.29
C HIS A 266 16.21 -1.88 -8.35
N PHE A 267 15.08 -2.53 -8.59
CA PHE A 267 14.14 -2.17 -9.66
C PHE A 267 13.21 -1.01 -9.27
N PHE A 268 12.55 -1.09 -8.13
CA PHE A 268 11.53 -0.13 -7.70
C PHE A 268 12.10 1.04 -6.88
N GLY A 269 13.30 0.91 -6.33
CA GLY A 269 13.93 1.89 -5.44
C GLY A 269 13.88 1.46 -4.00
N SER A 270 14.49 2.25 -3.13
CA SER A 270 14.67 1.89 -1.72
C SER A 270 13.34 1.55 -1.04
N ALA A 271 13.33 0.42 -0.37
CA ALA A 271 12.20 -0.04 0.42
C ALA A 271 11.91 0.92 1.59
N PRO A 272 10.71 0.85 2.21
CA PRO A 272 10.35 1.69 3.34
C PRO A 272 11.34 1.56 4.49
N PRO A 273 11.55 2.63 5.29
CA PRO A 273 12.32 2.53 6.52
C PRO A 273 11.77 1.42 7.44
N GLY A 274 12.66 0.70 8.12
CA GLY A 274 12.27 -0.40 9.03
C GLY A 274 12.13 -1.77 8.36
N THR A 275 12.32 -1.88 7.03
CA THR A 275 12.26 -3.14 6.28
C THR A 275 13.59 -3.91 6.21
N ASN A 276 14.57 -3.57 7.05
CA ASN A 276 15.86 -4.28 7.10
C ASN A 276 15.72 -5.77 7.47
N THR A 277 14.61 -6.14 8.09
CA THR A 277 14.25 -7.53 8.38
C THR A 277 13.04 -7.90 7.56
N ILE A 278 13.17 -8.86 6.65
CA ILE A 278 12.06 -9.47 5.94
C ILE A 278 11.37 -10.44 6.89
N ARG A 279 10.06 -10.29 7.10
CA ARG A 279 9.30 -11.18 8.00
C ARG A 279 8.36 -12.07 7.24
N ILE A 280 8.41 -13.35 7.53
CA ILE A 280 7.43 -14.33 7.06
C ILE A 280 6.63 -14.77 8.27
N VAL A 281 5.33 -14.46 8.28
CA VAL A 281 4.46 -14.67 9.42
C VAL A 281 3.39 -15.69 9.06
N GLU A 282 3.27 -16.73 9.87
CA GLU A 282 2.18 -17.69 9.77
C GLU A 282 0.90 -17.15 10.44
N THR A 283 -0.26 -17.35 9.80
CA THR A 283 -1.55 -17.09 10.43
C THR A 283 -2.43 -18.35 10.43
N LYS A 284 -3.25 -18.49 11.47
CA LYS A 284 -4.30 -19.54 11.53
C LYS A 284 -5.51 -19.18 10.68
N ALA A 285 -5.65 -17.92 10.28
CA ALA A 285 -6.71 -17.50 9.38
C ALA A 285 -6.51 -18.12 7.99
N ALA A 286 -7.60 -18.56 7.37
CA ALA A 286 -7.58 -18.92 5.96
C ALA A 286 -7.47 -17.66 5.12
N LEU A 287 -6.36 -17.49 4.43
CA LEU A 287 -6.15 -16.37 3.50
C LEU A 287 -6.76 -16.69 2.12
N PRO A 288 -7.22 -15.68 1.37
CA PRO A 288 -7.71 -15.89 0.02
C PRO A 288 -6.59 -16.39 -0.89
N ALA A 289 -6.91 -17.32 -1.77
CA ALA A 289 -6.01 -17.75 -2.83
C ALA A 289 -5.80 -16.58 -3.83
N GLU A 290 -4.62 -16.00 -3.84
CA GLU A 290 -4.32 -14.82 -4.65
C GLU A 290 -4.29 -15.12 -6.16
N PHE A 291 -3.85 -16.31 -6.54
CA PHE A 291 -3.75 -16.70 -7.95
C PHE A 291 -5.02 -17.34 -8.52
N GLY A 292 -6.05 -17.49 -7.69
CA GLY A 292 -7.39 -17.77 -8.19
C GLY A 292 -7.81 -19.24 -8.28
N VAL A 293 -6.98 -20.19 -7.89
CA VAL A 293 -7.38 -21.60 -7.86
C VAL A 293 -7.86 -22.01 -6.46
N ALA A 294 -8.96 -22.74 -6.39
CA ALA A 294 -9.45 -23.24 -5.10
C ALA A 294 -8.43 -24.22 -4.50
N GLY A 295 -8.02 -23.95 -3.27
CA GLY A 295 -7.01 -24.75 -2.58
C GLY A 295 -5.57 -24.30 -2.78
N GLU A 296 -5.32 -23.28 -3.61
CA GLU A 296 -4.01 -22.64 -3.68
C GLU A 296 -3.65 -21.91 -2.38
N PRO A 297 -2.34 -21.71 -2.16
CA PRO A 297 -1.83 -20.92 -1.04
C PRO A 297 -2.44 -19.52 -0.99
N GLY A 298 -2.73 -19.03 0.20
CA GLY A 298 -3.17 -17.68 0.44
C GLY A 298 -2.10 -16.87 1.18
N GLY A 299 -1.97 -15.60 0.81
CA GLY A 299 -1.04 -14.66 1.40
C GLY A 299 -1.60 -13.26 1.53
N SER A 300 -0.89 -12.44 2.27
CA SER A 300 -1.07 -10.99 2.39
C SER A 300 0.28 -10.36 2.66
N SER A 301 0.45 -9.09 2.33
CA SER A 301 1.70 -8.35 2.55
C SER A 301 1.55 -7.28 3.61
N PHE A 302 2.68 -6.89 4.16
CA PHE A 302 2.87 -5.67 4.92
C PHE A 302 4.29 -5.12 4.62
N PRO A 303 4.62 -3.87 4.94
CA PRO A 303 5.95 -3.34 4.65
C PRO A 303 7.07 -4.21 5.20
N GLY A 304 7.87 -4.79 4.30
CA GLY A 304 8.97 -5.69 4.65
C GLY A 304 8.56 -7.08 5.12
N GLY A 305 7.34 -7.53 4.81
CA GLY A 305 6.94 -8.88 5.20
C GLY A 305 5.74 -9.45 4.46
N VAL A 306 5.51 -10.74 4.71
CA VAL A 306 4.44 -11.53 4.12
C VAL A 306 3.75 -12.32 5.22
N ILE A 307 2.43 -12.34 5.20
CA ILE A 307 1.61 -13.20 6.05
C ILE A 307 1.13 -14.37 5.17
N LEU A 308 1.34 -15.59 5.63
CA LEU A 308 0.97 -16.81 4.93
C LEU A 308 0.05 -17.67 5.79
N ASP A 309 -0.94 -18.31 5.21
CA ASP A 309 -1.75 -19.27 5.95
C ASP A 309 -0.96 -20.56 6.26
N ALA A 310 -1.41 -21.29 7.27
CA ALA A 310 -0.77 -22.52 7.72
C ALA A 310 -0.65 -23.57 6.59
N ARG A 311 -1.54 -23.56 5.58
CA ARG A 311 -1.47 -24.48 4.43
C ARG A 311 -0.28 -24.14 3.55
N THR A 312 0.02 -22.86 3.35
CA THR A 312 1.17 -22.39 2.58
C THR A 312 2.47 -22.79 3.28
N ILE A 313 2.55 -22.59 4.59
CA ILE A 313 3.70 -23.01 5.39
C ILE A 313 3.88 -24.53 5.33
N ALA A 314 2.82 -25.31 5.53
CA ALA A 314 2.85 -26.79 5.49
C ALA A 314 3.10 -27.34 4.09
N GLY A 315 2.61 -26.70 3.03
CA GLY A 315 2.86 -27.07 1.63
C GLY A 315 4.29 -26.85 1.17
N GLY A 316 5.04 -26.11 1.96
CA GLY A 316 6.47 -25.83 1.79
C GLY A 316 6.75 -24.48 1.15
N LEU A 317 7.39 -23.62 1.90
CA LEU A 317 7.94 -22.33 1.43
C LEU A 317 8.90 -22.49 0.25
N ALA A 318 9.44 -23.70 0.04
CA ALA A 318 10.33 -24.04 -1.08
C ALA A 318 9.58 -24.58 -2.31
N SER A 319 8.25 -24.77 -2.26
CA SER A 319 7.49 -25.17 -3.44
C SER A 319 7.41 -24.02 -4.45
N GLU A 320 7.31 -24.32 -5.74
CA GLU A 320 7.25 -23.30 -6.79
C GLU A 320 6.08 -22.34 -6.61
N SER A 321 4.90 -22.84 -6.28
CA SER A 321 3.71 -22.01 -6.03
C SER A 321 3.83 -21.17 -4.75
N GLY A 322 4.47 -21.70 -3.70
CA GLY A 322 4.79 -20.94 -2.49
C GLY A 322 5.77 -19.80 -2.78
N MET A 323 6.81 -20.09 -3.58
CA MET A 323 7.80 -19.10 -4.00
C MET A 323 7.19 -17.93 -4.75
N GLN A 324 6.35 -18.21 -5.73
CA GLN A 324 5.68 -17.17 -6.52
C GLN A 324 4.77 -16.30 -5.63
N LEU A 325 4.06 -16.89 -4.68
CA LEU A 325 3.21 -16.15 -3.75
C LEU A 325 4.02 -15.20 -2.85
N GLU A 326 5.12 -15.69 -2.27
CA GLU A 326 5.97 -14.87 -1.40
C GLU A 326 6.60 -13.71 -2.16
N GLU A 327 7.09 -13.94 -3.37
CA GLU A 327 7.68 -12.92 -4.25
C GLU A 327 6.64 -11.89 -4.68
N TYR A 328 5.43 -12.36 -5.03
CA TYR A 328 4.30 -11.50 -5.36
C TYR A 328 3.92 -10.58 -4.20
N GLU A 329 3.74 -11.12 -3.00
CA GLU A 329 3.39 -10.34 -1.82
C GLU A 329 4.53 -9.40 -1.40
N LEU A 330 5.77 -9.83 -1.49
CA LEU A 330 6.92 -9.00 -1.15
C LEU A 330 7.08 -7.81 -2.09
N ALA A 331 6.86 -8.00 -3.41
CA ALA A 331 6.90 -6.91 -4.39
C ALA A 331 5.82 -5.83 -4.12
N ARG A 332 4.71 -6.20 -3.49
CA ARG A 332 3.64 -5.27 -3.10
C ARG A 332 4.05 -4.31 -1.98
N THR A 333 5.18 -4.50 -1.33
CA THR A 333 5.77 -3.52 -0.41
C THR A 333 5.88 -2.15 -1.07
N TRP A 334 6.25 -2.08 -2.35
CA TRP A 334 6.36 -0.82 -3.10
C TRP A 334 5.01 -0.32 -3.64
N PHE A 335 4.22 -1.22 -4.26
CA PHE A 335 2.94 -0.86 -4.89
C PHE A 335 1.77 -1.56 -4.19
N GLY A 336 1.28 -0.94 -3.17
CA GLY A 336 0.25 -1.43 -2.26
C GLY A 336 0.41 -0.77 -0.90
N TRP A 337 1.67 -0.54 -0.48
CA TRP A 337 2.00 0.08 0.79
C TRP A 337 2.66 1.45 0.63
N MET A 338 3.84 1.55 -0.01
CA MET A 338 4.49 2.85 -0.23
C MET A 338 3.69 3.73 -1.18
N VAL A 339 3.27 3.17 -2.28
CA VAL A 339 2.45 3.83 -3.30
C VAL A 339 1.10 3.15 -3.32
N ARG A 340 0.03 3.90 -3.14
CA ARG A 340 -1.32 3.35 -3.12
C ARG A 340 -1.95 3.47 -4.49
N PRO A 341 -2.37 2.34 -5.10
CA PRO A 341 -3.13 2.39 -6.33
C PRO A 341 -4.48 3.07 -6.12
N ARG A 342 -4.86 4.00 -7.02
CA ARG A 342 -6.24 4.47 -7.10
C ARG A 342 -7.20 3.29 -7.35
N PRO A 343 -8.48 3.39 -6.96
CA PRO A 343 -9.44 2.28 -7.11
C PRO A 343 -9.51 1.70 -8.54
N GLU A 344 -9.45 2.53 -9.57
CA GLU A 344 -9.42 2.13 -10.97
C GLU A 344 -8.09 1.50 -11.41
N ALA A 345 -6.99 1.83 -10.74
CA ALA A 345 -5.65 1.31 -11.04
C ALA A 345 -5.24 0.14 -10.13
N GLN A 346 -6.11 -0.31 -9.22
CA GLN A 346 -5.76 -1.33 -8.22
C GLN A 346 -5.32 -2.66 -8.85
N ILE A 347 -5.93 -3.08 -9.94
CA ILE A 347 -5.52 -4.28 -10.67
C ILE A 347 -4.18 -4.05 -11.34
N LEU A 348 -4.02 -2.93 -12.03
CA LEU A 348 -2.81 -2.60 -12.77
C LEU A 348 -1.62 -2.47 -11.84
N MET A 349 -1.69 -1.54 -10.88
CA MET A 349 -0.55 -1.16 -10.05
C MET A 349 -0.35 -2.10 -8.84
N GLY A 350 -1.41 -2.65 -8.29
CA GLY A 350 -1.30 -3.57 -7.15
C GLY A 350 -0.98 -5.00 -7.61
N ARG A 351 -1.90 -5.65 -8.32
CA ARG A 351 -1.69 -7.04 -8.75
C ARG A 351 -0.68 -7.18 -9.88
N GLY A 352 -0.75 -6.29 -10.88
CA GLY A 352 0.13 -6.33 -12.03
C GLY A 352 1.60 -6.18 -11.65
N VAL A 353 1.93 -5.21 -10.80
CA VAL A 353 3.30 -5.01 -10.32
C VAL A 353 3.75 -6.17 -9.43
N GLY A 354 2.89 -6.69 -8.56
CA GLY A 354 3.21 -7.86 -7.74
C GLY A 354 3.61 -9.08 -8.59
N LEU A 355 2.79 -9.44 -9.60
CA LEU A 355 3.12 -10.53 -10.53
C LEU A 355 4.32 -10.20 -11.43
N PHE A 356 4.47 -8.95 -11.85
CA PHE A 356 5.68 -8.54 -12.58
C PHE A 356 6.95 -8.70 -11.73
N GLY A 357 6.85 -8.49 -10.40
CA GLY A 357 7.90 -8.79 -9.45
C GLY A 357 8.33 -10.27 -9.50
N VAL A 358 7.38 -11.21 -9.62
CA VAL A 358 7.70 -12.64 -9.79
C VAL A 358 8.54 -12.87 -11.05
N ALA A 359 8.23 -12.20 -12.16
CA ALA A 359 9.02 -12.32 -13.40
C ALA A 359 10.43 -11.71 -13.24
N LEU A 360 10.57 -10.59 -12.51
CA LEU A 360 11.88 -10.00 -12.19
C LEU A 360 12.72 -10.93 -11.29
N ALA A 361 12.11 -11.51 -10.27
CA ALA A 361 12.79 -12.46 -9.38
C ALA A 361 13.22 -13.72 -10.14
N ALA A 362 12.39 -14.25 -11.04
CA ALA A 362 12.74 -15.36 -11.91
C ALA A 362 13.93 -15.03 -12.82
N GLU A 363 13.95 -13.82 -13.39
CA GLU A 363 15.10 -13.37 -14.20
C GLU A 363 16.39 -13.31 -13.38
N ALA A 364 16.32 -12.79 -12.17
CA ALA A 364 17.48 -12.72 -11.27
C ALA A 364 18.02 -14.11 -10.87
N ARG A 365 17.15 -15.12 -10.74
CA ARG A 365 17.53 -16.50 -10.40
C ARG A 365 18.13 -17.27 -11.58
N GLY A 366 17.42 -17.28 -12.71
CA GLY A 366 17.74 -18.18 -13.84
C GLY A 366 17.85 -17.50 -15.18
N GLY A 367 17.93 -16.16 -15.19
CA GLY A 367 18.08 -15.35 -16.39
C GLY A 367 16.82 -15.33 -17.27
N ALA A 368 17.01 -14.93 -18.53
CA ALA A 368 15.94 -14.76 -19.48
C ALA A 368 15.07 -16.01 -19.70
N LYS A 369 15.66 -17.21 -19.54
CA LYS A 369 14.94 -18.47 -19.72
C LYS A 369 13.89 -18.69 -18.62
N GLU A 370 14.25 -18.50 -17.35
CA GLU A 370 13.32 -18.67 -16.22
C GLU A 370 12.24 -17.59 -16.27
N ARG A 371 12.61 -16.35 -16.57
CA ARG A 371 11.65 -15.28 -16.82
C ARG A 371 10.65 -15.65 -17.92
N GLN A 372 11.11 -16.17 -19.05
CA GLN A 372 10.24 -16.58 -20.16
C GLN A 372 9.24 -17.66 -19.71
N GLN A 373 9.67 -18.63 -18.90
CA GLN A 373 8.77 -19.65 -18.34
C GLN A 373 7.64 -19.03 -17.52
N VAL A 374 7.96 -18.07 -16.65
CA VAL A 374 6.97 -17.34 -15.85
C VAL A 374 6.02 -16.53 -16.73
N VAL A 375 6.52 -15.84 -17.76
CA VAL A 375 5.66 -15.09 -18.69
C VAL A 375 4.72 -16.02 -19.45
N MET A 376 5.18 -17.20 -19.88
CA MET A 376 4.34 -18.22 -20.52
C MET A 376 3.29 -18.78 -19.56
N GLU A 377 3.62 -18.97 -18.31
CA GLU A 377 2.65 -19.35 -17.28
C GLU A 377 1.58 -18.26 -17.11
N PHE A 378 1.96 -16.99 -17.04
CA PHE A 378 1.00 -15.88 -16.95
C PHE A 378 0.04 -15.86 -18.15
N LEU A 379 0.56 -16.10 -19.37
CA LEU A 379 -0.28 -16.23 -20.56
C LEU A 379 -1.27 -17.40 -20.43
N SER A 380 -0.79 -18.56 -20.02
CA SER A 380 -1.62 -19.76 -19.83
C SER A 380 -2.72 -19.52 -18.80
N ARG A 381 -2.39 -18.93 -17.63
CA ARG A 381 -3.36 -18.60 -16.58
C ARG A 381 -4.36 -17.54 -17.01
N TYR A 382 -3.92 -16.53 -17.78
CA TYR A 382 -4.80 -15.54 -18.36
C TYR A 382 -5.82 -16.21 -19.29
N GLU A 383 -5.37 -17.04 -20.23
CA GLU A 383 -6.25 -17.74 -21.18
C GLU A 383 -7.22 -18.68 -20.45
N GLU A 384 -6.77 -19.45 -19.46
CA GLU A 384 -7.63 -20.30 -18.64
C GLU A 384 -8.74 -19.49 -17.95
N ALA A 385 -8.39 -18.38 -17.31
CA ALA A 385 -9.37 -17.54 -16.60
C ALA A 385 -10.37 -16.90 -17.57
N ARG A 386 -9.89 -16.46 -18.74
CA ARG A 386 -10.71 -15.85 -19.80
C ARG A 386 -11.75 -16.81 -20.39
N THR A 387 -11.50 -18.11 -20.38
CA THR A 387 -12.50 -19.09 -20.83
C THR A 387 -13.71 -19.18 -19.87
N LYS A 388 -13.53 -18.77 -18.61
CA LYS A 388 -14.54 -18.86 -17.55
C LYS A 388 -15.31 -17.55 -17.35
N ALA A 389 -14.73 -16.40 -17.69
CA ALA A 389 -15.38 -15.11 -17.62
C ALA A 389 -14.78 -14.13 -18.66
N ALA A 390 -15.65 -13.26 -19.21
CA ALA A 390 -15.21 -12.27 -20.18
C ALA A 390 -14.14 -11.34 -19.59
N ASP A 391 -13.10 -11.07 -20.38
CA ASP A 391 -12.04 -10.13 -20.06
C ASP A 391 -12.56 -8.69 -20.00
N ARG A 392 -11.91 -7.85 -19.22
CA ARG A 392 -12.29 -6.45 -18.99
C ARG A 392 -11.12 -5.49 -19.19
N PRO A 393 -11.37 -4.19 -19.44
CA PRO A 393 -10.35 -3.16 -19.35
C PRO A 393 -9.62 -3.19 -18.01
N LEU A 394 -8.33 -2.83 -17.97
CA LEU A 394 -7.54 -2.82 -16.74
C LEU A 394 -7.76 -1.59 -15.86
N ILE A 395 -8.25 -0.49 -16.43
CA ILE A 395 -8.53 0.78 -15.73
C ILE A 395 -10.01 0.90 -15.38
N GLU A 396 -10.50 -0.09 -14.65
CA GLU A 396 -11.85 -0.06 -14.09
C GLU A 396 -11.77 -0.42 -12.59
N PRO A 397 -12.60 0.20 -11.74
CA PRO A 397 -12.67 -0.23 -10.35
C PRO A 397 -12.96 -1.73 -10.25
N ALA A 398 -12.18 -2.45 -9.48
CA ALA A 398 -12.32 -3.90 -9.30
C ALA A 398 -13.63 -4.32 -8.57
N THR A 399 -14.44 -3.33 -8.16
CA THR A 399 -15.77 -3.55 -7.60
C THR A 399 -16.67 -4.23 -8.64
N GLY A 400 -17.27 -5.36 -8.27
CA GLY A 400 -18.13 -6.12 -9.18
C GLY A 400 -17.40 -7.10 -10.11
N TYR A 401 -16.07 -7.22 -10.05
CA TYR A 401 -15.35 -8.27 -10.76
C TYR A 401 -15.66 -9.65 -10.13
N THR A 402 -15.92 -10.65 -10.97
CA THR A 402 -15.90 -12.04 -10.53
C THR A 402 -14.48 -12.44 -10.13
N ARG A 403 -14.33 -13.59 -9.50
CA ARG A 403 -13.01 -14.14 -9.18
C ARG A 403 -12.16 -14.33 -10.43
N GLU A 404 -12.74 -14.93 -11.47
CA GLU A 404 -12.08 -15.22 -12.74
C GLU A 404 -11.65 -13.94 -13.46
N GLN A 405 -12.49 -12.89 -13.40
CA GLN A 405 -12.14 -11.57 -13.95
C GLN A 405 -10.97 -10.94 -13.19
N ARG A 406 -10.93 -11.05 -11.87
CA ARG A 406 -9.77 -10.57 -11.10
C ARG A 406 -8.49 -11.33 -11.44
N VAL A 407 -8.60 -12.63 -11.70
CA VAL A 407 -7.48 -13.48 -12.10
C VAL A 407 -6.97 -13.09 -13.48
N SER A 408 -7.84 -13.09 -14.50
CA SER A 408 -7.45 -12.72 -15.87
C SER A 408 -6.88 -11.30 -15.94
N SER A 409 -7.53 -10.32 -15.30
CA SER A 409 -7.04 -8.95 -15.28
C SER A 409 -5.70 -8.80 -14.55
N GLY A 410 -5.46 -9.57 -13.48
CA GLY A 410 -4.17 -9.57 -12.77
C GLY A 410 -3.03 -10.06 -13.66
N TYR A 411 -3.22 -11.19 -14.33
CA TYR A 411 -2.20 -11.71 -15.26
C TYR A 411 -2.01 -10.81 -16.49
N LYS A 412 -3.10 -10.26 -17.04
CA LYS A 412 -3.00 -9.27 -18.12
C LYS A 412 -2.22 -8.02 -17.70
N ALA A 413 -2.41 -7.54 -16.47
CA ALA A 413 -1.66 -6.42 -15.92
C ALA A 413 -0.16 -6.75 -15.77
N ALA A 414 0.20 -7.95 -15.35
CA ALA A 414 1.59 -8.39 -15.33
C ALA A 414 2.21 -8.42 -16.75
N LEU A 415 1.49 -8.96 -17.72
CA LEU A 415 1.91 -8.99 -19.12
C LEU A 415 2.02 -7.59 -19.74
N PHE A 416 1.19 -6.65 -19.29
CA PHE A 416 1.35 -5.23 -19.64
C PHE A 416 2.72 -4.69 -19.21
N PHE A 417 3.17 -4.97 -17.96
CA PHE A 417 4.49 -4.52 -17.49
C PHE A 417 5.64 -5.19 -18.25
N VAL A 418 5.51 -6.47 -18.60
CA VAL A 418 6.48 -7.16 -19.47
C VAL A 418 6.55 -6.48 -20.85
N ALA A 419 5.41 -6.19 -21.46
CA ALA A 419 5.34 -5.49 -22.74
C ALA A 419 5.86 -4.05 -22.65
N LEU A 420 5.59 -3.35 -21.54
CA LEU A 420 6.07 -1.99 -21.28
C LEU A 420 7.60 -1.97 -21.18
N GLU A 421 8.18 -2.95 -20.50
CA GLU A 421 9.63 -3.12 -20.43
C GLU A 421 10.25 -3.40 -21.78
N ASP A 422 9.63 -4.27 -22.59
CA ASP A 422 10.05 -4.53 -23.97
C ASP A 422 10.03 -3.26 -24.85
N ALA A 423 9.03 -2.40 -24.64
CA ALA A 423 8.86 -1.18 -25.43
C ALA A 423 9.74 -0.02 -24.94
N ALA A 424 9.89 0.14 -23.64
CA ALA A 424 10.67 1.23 -23.02
C ALA A 424 12.16 0.90 -22.91
N GLY A 425 12.49 -0.39 -22.72
CA GLY A 425 13.79 -0.92 -22.33
C GLY A 425 13.92 -1.01 -20.81
N ASN A 426 14.53 -2.09 -20.30
CA ASN A 426 14.66 -2.43 -18.89
C ASN A 426 15.15 -1.24 -18.05
N GLU A 427 16.29 -0.65 -18.40
CA GLU A 427 16.91 0.45 -17.64
C GLU A 427 16.02 1.71 -17.56
N ARG A 428 15.28 2.02 -18.63
CA ARG A 428 14.41 3.19 -18.65
C ARG A 428 13.15 2.93 -17.82
N LEU A 429 12.55 1.75 -17.97
CA LEU A 429 11.40 1.38 -17.13
C LEU A 429 11.80 1.36 -15.64
N ARG A 430 12.95 0.79 -15.32
CA ARG A 430 13.47 0.79 -13.94
C ARG A 430 13.61 2.21 -13.38
N ARG A 431 14.18 3.15 -14.15
CA ARG A 431 14.28 4.56 -13.70
C ARG A 431 12.90 5.20 -13.54
N ALA A 432 11.98 4.95 -14.47
CA ALA A 432 10.59 5.43 -14.38
C ALA A 432 9.89 4.92 -13.13
N MET A 433 9.99 3.63 -12.82
CA MET A 433 9.39 3.02 -11.63
C MET A 433 10.01 3.59 -10.34
N ARG A 434 11.32 3.76 -10.28
CA ARG A 434 12.00 4.40 -9.14
C ARG A 434 11.62 5.87 -8.96
N HIS A 435 11.49 6.60 -10.06
CA HIS A 435 11.00 7.98 -10.03
C HIS A 435 9.57 8.00 -9.49
N LEU A 436 8.69 7.18 -10.03
CA LEU A 436 7.29 7.08 -9.61
C LEU A 436 7.17 6.80 -8.11
N VAL A 437 7.83 5.76 -7.60
CA VAL A 437 7.82 5.43 -6.16
C VAL A 437 8.29 6.61 -5.32
N ARG A 438 9.38 7.27 -5.69
CA ARG A 438 9.94 8.39 -4.93
C ARG A 438 9.04 9.64 -4.97
N ALA A 439 8.41 9.91 -6.12
CA ALA A 439 7.56 11.09 -6.31
C ALA A 439 6.17 10.93 -5.67
N THR A 440 5.69 9.69 -5.53
CA THR A 440 4.30 9.40 -5.10
C THR A 440 4.20 8.59 -3.81
N SER A 441 5.31 8.40 -3.08
CA SER A 441 5.27 7.73 -1.77
C SER A 441 4.26 8.41 -0.84
N GLY A 442 3.39 7.61 -0.21
CA GLY A 442 2.29 8.10 0.63
C GLY A 442 1.09 8.68 -0.16
N SER A 443 1.13 8.67 -1.49
CA SER A 443 0.08 9.22 -2.35
C SER A 443 -0.63 8.14 -3.16
N ASP A 444 -1.80 8.51 -3.69
CA ASP A 444 -2.55 7.66 -4.61
C ASP A 444 -2.00 7.81 -6.04
N VAL A 445 -1.82 6.68 -6.75
CA VAL A 445 -1.25 6.63 -8.10
C VAL A 445 -2.17 5.90 -9.08
N GLY A 446 -2.19 6.34 -10.34
CA GLY A 446 -2.90 5.71 -11.43
C GLY A 446 -2.02 5.44 -12.64
N ASP A 447 -2.66 5.10 -13.74
CA ASP A 447 -2.00 4.83 -15.02
C ASP A 447 -1.41 6.07 -15.68
N ASP A 448 -1.96 7.24 -15.42
CA ASP A 448 -1.50 8.53 -15.93
C ASP A 448 -0.15 8.95 -15.32
N GLU A 449 0.07 8.77 -14.01
CA GLU A 449 1.37 9.02 -13.39
C GLU A 449 2.41 8.00 -13.88
N LEU A 450 2.03 6.72 -14.02
CA LEU A 450 2.92 5.70 -14.59
C LEU A 450 3.32 6.06 -16.02
N ARG A 451 2.34 6.43 -16.86
CA ARG A 451 2.61 6.84 -18.24
C ARG A 451 3.53 8.05 -18.29
N SER A 452 3.25 9.09 -17.51
CA SER A 452 4.06 10.29 -17.46
C SER A 452 5.51 10.00 -17.07
N ALA A 453 5.72 9.15 -16.05
CA ALA A 453 7.08 8.74 -15.65
C ALA A 453 7.82 7.98 -16.75
N VAL A 454 7.13 7.11 -17.50
CA VAL A 454 7.73 6.37 -18.63
C VAL A 454 8.03 7.29 -19.81
N GLU A 455 7.14 8.21 -20.14
CA GLU A 455 7.34 9.19 -21.22
C GLU A 455 8.50 10.14 -20.90
N GLU A 456 8.63 10.58 -19.65
CA GLU A 456 9.76 11.42 -19.20
C GLU A 456 11.10 10.69 -19.35
N GLU A 457 11.19 9.42 -18.91
CA GLU A 457 12.44 8.65 -18.97
C GLU A 457 12.82 8.19 -20.36
N THR A 458 11.82 8.01 -21.24
CA THR A 458 12.07 7.52 -22.61
C THR A 458 12.17 8.61 -23.65
N GLY A 459 11.58 9.80 -23.39
CA GLY A 459 11.40 10.86 -24.35
C GLY A 459 10.43 10.49 -25.49
N ARG A 460 9.57 9.49 -25.31
CA ARG A 460 8.65 8.96 -26.31
C ARG A 460 7.22 9.01 -25.82
N ASP A 461 6.25 9.19 -26.71
CA ASP A 461 4.82 9.09 -26.43
C ASP A 461 4.41 7.62 -26.27
N PHE A 462 3.79 7.27 -25.15
CA PHE A 462 3.22 5.95 -24.83
C PHE A 462 1.69 5.95 -24.81
N GLY A 463 1.03 7.05 -25.15
CA GLY A 463 -0.42 7.18 -25.09
C GLY A 463 -1.16 6.08 -25.85
N GLU A 464 -0.73 5.73 -27.07
CA GLU A 464 -1.31 4.64 -27.86
C GLU A 464 -1.07 3.26 -27.23
N PHE A 465 0.15 3.00 -26.73
CA PHE A 465 0.50 1.76 -26.03
C PHE A 465 -0.41 1.54 -24.81
N PHE A 466 -0.54 2.54 -23.94
CA PHE A 466 -1.39 2.48 -22.74
C PHE A 466 -2.85 2.26 -23.14
N ARG A 467 -3.38 3.00 -24.10
CA ARG A 467 -4.75 2.85 -24.58
C ARG A 467 -5.04 1.44 -25.08
N THR A 468 -4.14 0.87 -25.88
CA THR A 468 -4.30 -0.48 -26.42
C THR A 468 -4.36 -1.54 -25.35
N TRP A 469 -3.51 -1.45 -24.33
CA TRP A 469 -3.46 -2.44 -23.25
C TRP A 469 -4.52 -2.26 -22.19
N LEU A 470 -4.82 -1.01 -21.81
CA LEU A 470 -5.63 -0.71 -20.62
C LEU A 470 -7.12 -0.61 -20.93
N ASN A 471 -7.49 -0.02 -22.09
CA ASN A 471 -8.89 0.29 -22.40
C ASN A 471 -9.60 -0.82 -23.19
N HIS A 472 -8.87 -1.83 -23.67
CA HIS A 472 -9.44 -2.88 -24.48
C HIS A 472 -9.32 -4.26 -23.82
N PRO A 473 -10.34 -5.13 -23.93
CA PRO A 473 -10.21 -6.54 -23.61
C PRO A 473 -9.15 -7.22 -24.48
N GLY A 474 -8.58 -8.32 -24.00
CA GLY A 474 -7.58 -9.10 -24.73
C GLY A 474 -6.14 -8.63 -24.52
N ILE A 475 -5.23 -9.44 -25.03
CA ILE A 475 -3.80 -9.15 -25.11
C ILE A 475 -3.48 -8.78 -26.56
N PRO A 476 -2.71 -7.73 -26.84
CA PRO A 476 -2.36 -7.35 -28.20
C PRO A 476 -1.71 -8.48 -28.99
N ALA A 477 -2.13 -8.65 -30.24
CA ALA A 477 -1.68 -9.75 -31.10
C ALA A 477 -0.16 -9.76 -31.33
N GLU A 478 0.48 -8.59 -31.34
CA GLU A 478 1.93 -8.46 -31.47
C GLU A 478 2.66 -9.06 -30.29
N PHE A 479 2.13 -8.88 -29.06
CA PHE A 479 2.69 -9.50 -27.88
C PHE A 479 2.52 -11.02 -27.92
N LEU A 480 1.33 -11.52 -28.26
CA LEU A 480 1.09 -12.96 -28.40
C LEU A 480 2.02 -13.60 -29.45
N LYS A 481 2.25 -12.93 -30.58
CA LYS A 481 3.17 -13.40 -31.60
C LYS A 481 4.62 -13.49 -31.11
N ARG A 482 5.04 -12.55 -30.27
CA ARG A 482 6.40 -12.53 -29.70
C ARG A 482 6.62 -13.63 -28.65
N TYR A 483 5.61 -13.93 -27.87
CA TYR A 483 5.64 -14.92 -26.78
C TYR A 483 4.88 -16.22 -27.13
N SER A 484 4.62 -16.50 -28.43
CA SER A 484 4.08 -17.79 -28.84
C SER A 484 5.12 -18.90 -28.71
N GLU A 485 4.65 -20.17 -28.62
CA GLU A 485 5.45 -21.36 -28.32
C GLU A 485 6.65 -21.62 -29.27
N ASP A 486 6.75 -20.95 -30.41
CA ASP A 486 7.85 -21.09 -31.37
C ASP A 486 9.20 -20.48 -30.92
N GLY A 487 9.33 -20.15 -29.63
CA GLY A 487 10.58 -20.13 -28.86
C GLY A 487 11.76 -19.30 -29.36
N SER A 488 11.59 -18.41 -30.34
CA SER A 488 12.71 -17.66 -30.93
C SER A 488 12.79 -16.18 -30.56
N ALA A 489 12.09 -15.76 -29.49
CA ALA A 489 12.26 -14.39 -28.99
C ALA A 489 13.54 -14.27 -28.16
N VAL A 490 14.68 -14.23 -28.79
CA VAL A 490 15.92 -13.68 -28.21
C VAL A 490 15.68 -12.17 -28.05
N PRO A 491 15.82 -11.59 -26.86
CA PRO A 491 15.80 -10.14 -26.72
C PRO A 491 16.93 -9.57 -27.57
N THR A 492 16.62 -8.85 -28.62
CA THR A 492 17.61 -7.99 -29.29
C THR A 492 17.95 -6.90 -28.27
N ALA A 493 19.07 -7.11 -27.56
CA ALA A 493 19.72 -6.04 -26.83
C ALA A 493 20.04 -4.93 -27.85
N SER A 494 19.20 -3.92 -27.90
CA SER A 494 19.50 -2.70 -28.63
C SER A 494 20.67 -2.02 -27.94
N ARG A 495 21.79 -1.96 -28.65
CA ARG A 495 22.99 -1.19 -28.31
C ARG A 495 22.70 0.30 -28.09
#